data_4b8d76a6fcb7a69cdd4d512a0e989952
#
_entry.id   4b8d76a6fcb7a69cdd4d512a0e989952
#
_cell.length_a   1.000
_cell.length_b   1.000
_cell.length_c   1.000
_cell.angle_alpha   90.00
_cell.angle_beta   90.00
_cell.angle_gamma   90.00
#
_symmetry.space_group_name_H-M   'P 1'
#
loop_
_entity.id
_entity.type
_entity.pdbx_description
1 polymer ?
#
loop_
_entity_poly.entity_id
_entity_poly.type
_entity_poly.pdbx_seq_one_letter_code
_entity_poly.pdbx_strand_id
1 'polypeptide(L)'
;MVWLDEYMQCLSSLMTAGVTHMRTLLQSSSKEGGRSVLDDNYLAITAIVTVLYQFSFFLIAAGCKFDKVTDFAGSTNFVILALLTAILHNTWYFRQIVLTVLVGIWGVRLALFLLFRILQWGEDRRFDDKRENLLKFAAFWIIQAVWVWTVSLPVTIVNASDRNPDIQAADIVGWVLWFVGALTEAVADQQKLAFKNNPANKGKWCDAGLWGFTRHPNYFGEILLWWGIFIAATPVLKGGQWAVIAGPIFITAVLLFLSGIPLLEASADKRYGGLAEYRRYKTRTSPLVPLPPSVYGNLPSWVKKFLLLELPLYNSKLTD
;
A
#
# COMPACT_ATOMS: atom_id res chain seq x y z
N MET A 1 4.87 12.01 -33.12
CA MET A 1 5.87 11.03 -32.68
C MET A 1 7.20 11.73 -32.37
N VAL A 2 7.77 12.52 -33.25
CA VAL A 2 9.06 13.25 -33.04
C VAL A 2 9.03 14.14 -31.76
N TRP A 3 7.98 14.89 -31.51
CA TRP A 3 7.83 15.72 -30.33
C TRP A 3 7.79 14.96 -28.99
N LEU A 4 7.29 13.73 -29.00
CA LEU A 4 7.26 12.89 -27.79
C LEU A 4 8.64 12.36 -27.44
N ASP A 5 9.45 12.03 -28.47
CA ASP A 5 10.82 11.54 -28.31
C ASP A 5 11.75 12.66 -27.82
N GLU A 6 11.62 13.88 -28.35
CA GLU A 6 12.38 15.05 -27.87
C GLU A 6 12.01 15.42 -26.44
N TYR A 7 10.72 15.35 -26.09
CA TYR A 7 10.25 15.63 -24.74
C TYR A 7 10.74 14.59 -23.75
N MET A 8 10.71 13.30 -24.13
CA MET A 8 11.22 12.20 -23.30
C MET A 8 12.74 12.25 -23.15
N GLN A 9 13.50 12.63 -24.18
CA GLN A 9 14.93 12.87 -24.07
C GLN A 9 15.26 14.07 -23.18
N CYS A 10 14.52 15.16 -23.29
CA CYS A 10 14.68 16.33 -22.44
C CYS A 10 14.38 16.00 -20.96
N LEU A 11 13.28 15.29 -20.68
CA LEU A 11 12.95 14.79 -19.35
C LEU A 11 14.02 13.85 -18.80
N SER A 12 14.49 12.92 -19.61
CA SER A 12 15.57 11.98 -19.21
C SER A 12 16.87 12.71 -18.87
N SER A 13 17.27 13.70 -19.68
CA SER A 13 18.48 14.50 -19.44
C SER A 13 18.34 15.39 -18.20
N LEU A 14 17.18 16.01 -17.97
CA LEU A 14 16.90 16.82 -16.79
C LEU A 14 16.86 15.95 -15.50
N MET A 15 16.27 14.76 -15.57
CA MET A 15 16.26 13.82 -14.45
C MET A 15 17.68 13.34 -14.13
N THR A 16 18.46 12.99 -15.14
CA THR A 16 19.86 12.53 -14.96
C THR A 16 20.73 13.65 -14.40
N ALA A 17 20.62 14.86 -14.93
CA ALA A 17 21.34 16.04 -14.42
C ALA A 17 20.91 16.40 -13.00
N GLY A 18 19.61 16.36 -12.68
CA GLY A 18 19.07 16.61 -11.35
C GLY A 18 19.56 15.58 -10.32
N VAL A 19 19.54 14.30 -10.67
CA VAL A 19 20.05 13.22 -9.82
C VAL A 19 21.55 13.35 -9.58
N THR A 20 22.33 13.65 -10.63
CA THR A 20 23.79 13.85 -10.50
C THR A 20 24.11 15.06 -9.65
N HIS A 21 23.41 16.16 -9.84
CA HIS A 21 23.58 17.38 -9.06
C HIS A 21 23.18 17.17 -7.57
N MET A 22 22.07 16.51 -7.33
CA MET A 22 21.62 16.15 -5.98
C MET A 22 22.63 15.22 -5.29
N ARG A 23 23.16 14.22 -6.01
CA ARG A 23 24.21 13.31 -5.49
C ARG A 23 25.48 14.09 -5.13
N THR A 24 25.90 15.02 -5.98
CA THR A 24 27.10 15.86 -5.71
C THR A 24 26.89 16.76 -4.51
N LEU A 25 25.71 17.40 -4.38
CA LEU A 25 25.38 18.23 -3.22
C LEU A 25 25.32 17.42 -1.94
N LEU A 26 24.72 16.23 -1.97
CA LEU A 26 24.62 15.35 -0.80
C LEU A 26 25.98 14.78 -0.40
N GLN A 27 26.88 14.51 -1.35
CA GLN A 27 28.25 14.06 -1.10
C GLN A 27 29.18 15.20 -0.61
N SER A 28 28.98 16.44 -1.09
CA SER A 28 29.76 17.60 -0.62
C SER A 28 29.40 17.96 0.83
N SER A 29 28.12 17.88 1.19
CA SER A 29 27.66 18.07 2.58
C SER A 29 28.25 17.05 3.55
N SER A 30 28.59 15.85 3.08
CA SER A 30 29.24 14.80 3.89
C SER A 30 30.69 15.12 4.24
N LYS A 31 31.39 15.98 3.48
CA LYS A 31 32.80 16.35 3.73
C LYS A 31 33.00 17.49 4.73
N GLU A 32 31.95 18.25 5.03
CA GLU A 32 32.04 19.43 5.89
C GLU A 32 31.60 19.23 7.35
N GLY A 33 31.66 18.00 7.90
CA GLY A 33 31.41 17.74 9.32
C GLY A 33 29.96 17.87 9.78
N GLY A 34 28.99 18.08 8.86
CA GLY A 34 27.57 17.97 9.10
C GLY A 34 27.11 16.51 9.03
N ARG A 35 26.12 16.11 9.83
CA ARG A 35 25.47 14.81 9.70
C ARG A 35 24.98 14.66 8.25
N SER A 36 25.54 13.71 7.51
CA SER A 36 25.15 13.44 6.13
C SER A 36 23.65 13.10 6.07
N VAL A 37 22.94 13.74 5.15
CA VAL A 37 21.54 13.38 4.86
C VAL A 37 21.47 12.00 4.18
N LEU A 38 22.60 11.56 3.60
CA LEU A 38 22.80 10.19 3.14
C LEU A 38 23.40 9.38 4.29
N ASP A 39 22.55 8.78 5.10
CA ASP A 39 22.95 7.71 5.99
C ASP A 39 23.17 6.42 5.19
N ASP A 40 23.90 5.47 5.76
CA ASP A 40 24.24 4.20 5.09
C ASP A 40 23.03 3.38 4.65
N ASN A 41 21.84 3.68 5.15
CA ASN A 41 20.59 2.97 4.88
C ASN A 41 19.55 3.84 4.15
N TYR A 42 19.88 5.06 3.77
CA TYR A 42 18.99 6.04 3.11
C TYR A 42 17.70 6.38 3.88
N LEU A 43 17.68 6.17 5.21
CA LEU A 43 16.50 6.40 6.03
C LEU A 43 16.11 7.88 6.10
N ALA A 44 17.11 8.76 6.29
CA ALA A 44 16.88 10.19 6.40
C ALA A 44 16.38 10.79 5.08
N ILE A 45 17.04 10.46 3.95
CA ILE A 45 16.65 11.01 2.65
C ILE A 45 15.26 10.51 2.22
N THR A 46 14.94 9.23 2.47
CA THR A 46 13.60 8.70 2.15
C THR A 46 12.52 9.30 3.03
N ALA A 47 12.80 9.56 4.31
CA ALA A 47 11.88 10.28 5.19
C ALA A 47 11.61 11.72 4.70
N ILE A 48 12.68 12.47 4.37
CA ILE A 48 12.57 13.84 3.86
C ILE A 48 11.75 13.87 2.56
N VAL A 49 12.08 13.00 1.60
CA VAL A 49 11.36 12.91 0.31
C VAL A 49 9.90 12.57 0.54
N THR A 50 9.60 11.62 1.43
CA THR A 50 8.23 11.26 1.77
C THR A 50 7.46 12.45 2.34
N VAL A 51 8.04 13.14 3.33
CA VAL A 51 7.39 14.30 3.97
C VAL A 51 7.15 15.41 2.95
N LEU A 52 8.15 15.77 2.15
CA LEU A 52 8.02 16.83 1.15
C LEU A 52 6.98 16.46 0.08
N TYR A 53 6.98 15.22 -0.38
CA TYR A 53 6.03 14.75 -1.37
C TYR A 53 4.59 14.76 -0.84
N GLN A 54 4.36 14.18 0.32
CA GLN A 54 3.04 14.15 0.94
C GLN A 54 2.54 15.56 1.31
N PHE A 55 3.43 16.43 1.79
CA PHE A 55 3.10 17.81 2.09
C PHE A 55 2.71 18.62 0.84
N SER A 56 3.41 18.41 -0.28
CA SER A 56 3.08 19.05 -1.56
C SER A 56 1.67 18.68 -2.03
N PHE A 57 1.32 17.41 -1.96
CA PHE A 57 -0.04 16.95 -2.30
C PHE A 57 -1.09 17.39 -1.28
N PHE A 58 -0.74 17.47 0.01
CA PHE A 58 -1.60 18.07 1.02
C PHE A 58 -1.96 19.52 0.69
N LEU A 59 -0.98 20.34 0.29
CA LEU A 59 -1.22 21.73 -0.10
C LEU A 59 -2.15 21.82 -1.32
N ILE A 60 -1.96 20.97 -2.33
CA ILE A 60 -2.83 20.88 -3.51
C ILE A 60 -4.25 20.47 -3.09
N ALA A 61 -4.37 19.41 -2.31
CA ALA A 61 -5.65 18.85 -1.89
C ALA A 61 -6.43 19.84 -0.99
N ALA A 62 -5.75 20.52 -0.06
CA ALA A 62 -6.34 21.49 0.85
C ALA A 62 -6.68 22.79 0.13
N GLY A 63 -5.79 23.32 -0.71
CA GLY A 63 -5.96 24.58 -1.43
C GLY A 63 -7.03 24.51 -2.52
N CYS A 64 -7.02 23.41 -3.31
CA CYS A 64 -7.96 23.21 -4.42
C CYS A 64 -9.24 22.48 -3.99
N LYS A 65 -9.36 22.06 -2.72
CA LYS A 65 -10.43 21.18 -2.22
C LYS A 65 -10.56 19.88 -3.06
N PHE A 66 -9.41 19.36 -3.52
CA PHE A 66 -9.32 18.25 -4.45
C PHE A 66 -8.63 17.07 -3.78
N ASP A 67 -9.38 16.32 -2.98
CA ASP A 67 -8.92 15.15 -2.22
C ASP A 67 -8.76 13.87 -3.07
N LYS A 68 -9.15 13.92 -4.33
CA LYS A 68 -9.08 12.76 -5.26
C LYS A 68 -7.65 12.28 -5.53
N VAL A 69 -6.65 13.12 -5.28
CA VAL A 69 -5.23 12.78 -5.46
C VAL A 69 -4.60 12.04 -4.28
N THR A 70 -5.33 11.88 -3.18
CA THR A 70 -4.78 11.36 -1.93
C THR A 70 -4.24 9.93 -2.08
N ASP A 71 -5.07 9.03 -2.59
CA ASP A 71 -4.68 7.63 -2.81
C ASP A 71 -3.60 7.52 -3.91
N PHE A 72 -3.68 8.37 -4.94
CA PHE A 72 -2.66 8.46 -5.98
C PHE A 72 -1.30 8.89 -5.41
N ALA A 73 -1.27 9.91 -4.55
CA ALA A 73 -0.05 10.38 -3.90
C ALA A 73 0.55 9.30 -2.98
N GLY A 74 -0.28 8.57 -2.24
CA GLY A 74 0.19 7.45 -1.43
C GLY A 74 0.91 6.39 -2.28
N SER A 75 0.23 5.86 -3.29
CA SER A 75 0.74 4.76 -4.12
C SER A 75 1.99 5.14 -4.92
N THR A 76 2.02 6.33 -5.53
CA THR A 76 3.17 6.80 -6.33
C THR A 76 4.39 7.12 -5.49
N ASN A 77 4.23 7.50 -4.23
CA ASN A 77 5.35 7.75 -3.33
C ASN A 77 6.18 6.48 -3.07
N PHE A 78 5.56 5.30 -2.96
CA PHE A 78 6.29 4.03 -2.88
C PHE A 78 7.20 3.81 -4.09
N VAL A 79 6.69 4.07 -5.29
CA VAL A 79 7.46 3.95 -6.53
C VAL A 79 8.64 4.92 -6.53
N ILE A 80 8.42 6.16 -6.11
CA ILE A 80 9.47 7.19 -6.03
C ILE A 80 10.57 6.76 -5.06
N LEU A 81 10.22 6.25 -3.88
CA LEU A 81 11.21 5.82 -2.89
C LEU A 81 12.03 4.62 -3.37
N ALA A 82 11.38 3.63 -4.00
CA ALA A 82 12.06 2.46 -4.54
C ALA A 82 13.03 2.85 -5.66
N LEU A 83 12.61 3.69 -6.60
CA LEU A 83 13.47 4.17 -7.68
C LEU A 83 14.60 5.07 -7.16
N LEU A 84 14.29 6.01 -6.25
CA LEU A 84 15.28 6.91 -5.66
C LEU A 84 16.42 6.13 -5.01
N THR A 85 16.09 5.15 -4.17
CA THR A 85 17.11 4.38 -3.43
C THR A 85 17.93 3.49 -4.36
N ALA A 86 17.33 2.87 -5.39
CA ALA A 86 18.04 2.10 -6.40
C ALA A 86 19.01 2.98 -7.20
N ILE A 87 18.59 4.17 -7.61
CA ILE A 87 19.43 5.13 -8.38
C ILE A 87 20.56 5.68 -7.50
N LEU A 88 20.29 6.05 -6.25
CA LEU A 88 21.30 6.60 -5.34
C LEU A 88 22.41 5.59 -5.06
N HIS A 89 22.07 4.33 -4.85
CA HIS A 89 23.06 3.29 -4.56
C HIS A 89 23.79 2.82 -5.81
N ASN A 90 23.08 2.68 -6.94
CA ASN A 90 23.64 2.43 -8.28
C ASN A 90 24.45 1.12 -8.42
N THR A 91 24.13 0.09 -7.63
CA THR A 91 24.77 -1.24 -7.76
C THR A 91 23.99 -2.18 -8.67
N TRP A 92 22.68 -2.00 -8.76
CA TRP A 92 21.77 -2.74 -9.63
C TRP A 92 21.87 -4.27 -9.51
N TYR A 93 22.05 -4.75 -8.29
CA TYR A 93 22.02 -6.19 -8.03
C TYR A 93 20.64 -6.77 -8.36
N PHE A 94 20.61 -8.00 -8.78
CA PHE A 94 19.36 -8.64 -9.27
C PHE A 94 18.22 -8.53 -8.24
N ARG A 95 18.47 -8.76 -6.95
CA ARG A 95 17.47 -8.61 -5.88
C ARG A 95 16.93 -7.18 -5.76
N GLN A 96 17.80 -6.17 -5.87
CA GLN A 96 17.42 -4.76 -5.86
C GLN A 96 16.50 -4.42 -7.04
N ILE A 97 16.87 -4.88 -8.23
CA ILE A 97 16.07 -4.68 -9.45
C ILE A 97 14.71 -5.34 -9.27
N VAL A 98 14.66 -6.61 -8.87
CA VAL A 98 13.41 -7.35 -8.71
C VAL A 98 12.49 -6.63 -7.71
N LEU A 99 12.95 -6.32 -6.50
CA LEU A 99 12.10 -5.69 -5.49
C LEU A 99 11.64 -4.29 -5.92
N THR A 100 12.52 -3.50 -6.57
CA THR A 100 12.14 -2.18 -7.11
C THR A 100 11.06 -2.31 -8.19
N VAL A 101 11.21 -3.27 -9.11
CA VAL A 101 10.21 -3.54 -10.17
C VAL A 101 8.89 -4.03 -9.58
N LEU A 102 8.93 -4.94 -8.61
CA LEU A 102 7.72 -5.44 -7.95
C LEU A 102 6.93 -4.31 -7.27
N VAL A 103 7.60 -3.44 -6.51
CA VAL A 103 6.95 -2.25 -5.91
C VAL A 103 6.48 -1.28 -7.00
N GLY A 104 7.25 -1.10 -8.07
CA GLY A 104 6.87 -0.28 -9.21
C GLY A 104 5.57 -0.77 -9.87
N ILE A 105 5.48 -2.06 -10.19
CA ILE A 105 4.29 -2.67 -10.79
C ILE A 105 3.07 -2.50 -9.88
N TRP A 106 3.20 -2.84 -8.59
CA TRP A 106 2.11 -2.71 -7.63
C TRP A 106 1.67 -1.25 -7.47
N GLY A 107 2.62 -0.33 -7.24
CA GLY A 107 2.30 1.07 -6.97
C GLY A 107 1.69 1.78 -8.18
N VAL A 108 2.19 1.55 -9.39
CA VAL A 108 1.62 2.10 -10.63
C VAL A 108 0.23 1.53 -10.88
N ARG A 109 0.05 0.20 -10.76
CA ARG A 109 -1.27 -0.44 -10.90
C ARG A 109 -2.28 0.15 -9.92
N LEU A 110 -1.90 0.25 -8.63
CA LEU A 110 -2.80 0.76 -7.59
C LEU A 110 -3.14 2.22 -7.84
N ALA A 111 -2.14 3.06 -8.13
CA ALA A 111 -2.35 4.48 -8.43
C ALA A 111 -3.31 4.70 -9.59
N LEU A 112 -3.12 3.99 -10.71
CA LEU A 112 -3.99 4.09 -11.88
C LEU A 112 -5.39 3.58 -11.59
N PHE A 113 -5.53 2.44 -10.88
CA PHE A 113 -6.84 1.91 -10.50
C PHE A 113 -7.62 2.86 -9.60
N LEU A 114 -6.98 3.41 -8.57
CA LEU A 114 -7.62 4.32 -7.63
C LEU A 114 -7.98 5.65 -8.29
N LEU A 115 -7.11 6.17 -9.16
CA LEU A 115 -7.40 7.36 -9.96
C LEU A 115 -8.58 7.12 -10.89
N PHE A 116 -8.60 6.02 -11.65
CA PHE A 116 -9.72 5.68 -12.52
C PHE A 116 -11.02 5.55 -11.74
N ARG A 117 -10.98 4.84 -10.62
CA ARG A 117 -12.15 4.65 -9.74
C ARG A 117 -12.73 5.97 -9.25
N ILE A 118 -11.88 6.90 -8.77
CA ILE A 118 -12.36 8.17 -8.23
C ILE A 118 -12.87 9.10 -9.34
N LEU A 119 -12.29 9.07 -10.53
CA LEU A 119 -12.78 9.82 -11.69
C LEU A 119 -14.15 9.31 -12.14
N GLN A 120 -14.40 7.99 -12.04
CA GLN A 120 -15.66 7.37 -12.43
C GLN A 120 -16.78 7.60 -11.38
N TRP A 121 -16.46 7.50 -10.08
CA TRP A 121 -17.46 7.59 -9.00
C TRP A 121 -17.63 8.98 -8.41
N GLY A 122 -16.75 9.90 -8.71
CA GLY A 122 -16.88 11.33 -8.45
C GLY A 122 -16.47 11.81 -7.06
N GLU A 123 -16.76 11.08 -5.97
CA GLU A 123 -16.51 11.50 -4.60
C GLU A 123 -15.93 10.37 -3.74
N ASP A 124 -15.00 10.73 -2.85
CA ASP A 124 -14.52 9.86 -1.78
C ASP A 124 -15.10 10.32 -0.43
N ARG A 125 -16.12 9.60 0.03
CA ARG A 125 -16.83 9.92 1.27
C ARG A 125 -15.99 9.78 2.54
N ARG A 126 -14.80 9.17 2.45
CA ARG A 126 -13.87 9.08 3.59
C ARG A 126 -13.38 10.45 4.05
N PHE A 127 -13.49 11.45 3.18
CA PHE A 127 -12.99 12.81 3.43
C PHE A 127 -14.09 13.83 3.76
N ASP A 128 -15.38 13.46 3.76
CA ASP A 128 -16.48 14.38 4.02
C ASP A 128 -16.29 15.14 5.35
N ASP A 129 -16.02 14.40 6.45
CA ASP A 129 -15.78 14.99 7.77
C ASP A 129 -14.43 15.71 7.90
N LYS A 130 -13.47 15.45 6.98
CA LYS A 130 -12.10 15.97 7.04
C LYS A 130 -11.94 17.24 6.22
N ARG A 131 -12.75 17.42 5.16
CA ARG A 131 -12.71 18.61 4.30
C ARG A 131 -13.00 19.90 5.07
N GLU A 132 -13.84 19.83 6.11
CA GLU A 132 -14.20 20.96 6.95
C GLU A 132 -13.22 21.22 8.10
N ASN A 133 -12.31 20.28 8.39
CA ASN A 133 -11.36 20.39 9.49
C ASN A 133 -9.92 20.14 9.01
N LEU A 134 -9.19 21.24 8.79
CA LEU A 134 -7.82 21.22 8.29
C LEU A 134 -6.87 20.39 9.17
N LEU A 135 -7.06 20.37 10.50
CA LEU A 135 -6.23 19.58 11.41
C LEU A 135 -6.46 18.08 11.23
N LYS A 136 -7.73 17.66 11.09
CA LYS A 136 -8.04 16.24 10.80
C LYS A 136 -7.49 15.83 9.44
N PHE A 137 -7.55 16.72 8.46
CA PHE A 137 -7.01 16.47 7.13
C PHE A 137 -5.48 16.39 7.14
N ALA A 138 -4.79 17.30 7.84
CA ALA A 138 -3.35 17.25 8.03
C ALA A 138 -2.91 15.99 8.77
N ALA A 139 -3.62 15.58 9.83
CA ALA A 139 -3.33 14.35 10.55
C ALA A 139 -3.42 13.10 9.64
N PHE A 140 -4.39 13.06 8.73
CA PHE A 140 -4.48 12.00 7.74
C PHE A 140 -3.22 11.93 6.85
N TRP A 141 -2.74 13.07 6.33
CA TRP A 141 -1.54 13.13 5.50
C TRP A 141 -0.25 12.76 6.26
N ILE A 142 -0.17 13.12 7.54
CA ILE A 142 0.94 12.69 8.41
C ILE A 142 0.94 11.18 8.59
N ILE A 143 -0.23 10.59 8.89
CA ILE A 143 -0.37 9.13 9.01
C ILE A 143 -0.01 8.44 7.68
N GLN A 144 -0.43 9.01 6.54
CA GLN A 144 -0.08 8.49 5.22
C GLN A 144 1.44 8.57 4.96
N ALA A 145 2.12 9.65 5.36
CA ALA A 145 3.57 9.76 5.25
C ALA A 145 4.29 8.69 6.09
N VAL A 146 3.85 8.48 7.33
CA VAL A 146 4.38 7.44 8.23
C VAL A 146 4.14 6.05 7.62
N TRP A 147 2.96 5.80 7.09
CA TRP A 147 2.62 4.54 6.44
C TRP A 147 3.53 4.27 5.24
N VAL A 148 3.63 5.20 4.30
CA VAL A 148 4.45 5.04 3.09
C VAL A 148 5.92 4.79 3.46
N TRP A 149 6.49 5.62 4.33
CA TRP A 149 7.88 5.49 4.71
C TRP A 149 8.17 4.15 5.41
N THR A 150 7.36 3.79 6.42
CA THR A 150 7.56 2.56 7.21
C THR A 150 7.43 1.31 6.36
N VAL A 151 6.43 1.25 5.48
CA VAL A 151 6.18 0.08 4.63
C VAL A 151 7.21 -0.04 3.50
N SER A 152 7.85 1.08 3.09
CA SER A 152 8.94 1.07 2.10
C SER A 152 10.28 0.59 2.66
N LEU A 153 10.46 0.51 3.98
CA LEU A 153 11.76 0.21 4.61
C LEU A 153 12.44 -1.06 4.09
N PRO A 154 11.77 -2.19 3.88
CA PRO A 154 12.43 -3.39 3.38
C PRO A 154 13.13 -3.17 2.03
N VAL A 155 12.47 -2.48 1.08
CA VAL A 155 13.05 -2.17 -0.23
C VAL A 155 14.16 -1.13 -0.11
N THR A 156 13.96 -0.11 0.74
CA THR A 156 14.97 0.92 1.02
C THR A 156 16.28 0.28 1.49
N ILE A 157 16.23 -0.63 2.47
CA ILE A 157 17.41 -1.31 3.01
C ILE A 157 18.08 -2.23 1.98
N VAL A 158 17.28 -2.97 1.19
CA VAL A 158 17.85 -3.81 0.13
C VAL A 158 18.57 -2.94 -0.90
N ASN A 159 17.98 -1.85 -1.32
CA ASN A 159 18.59 -0.94 -2.29
C ASN A 159 19.83 -0.22 -1.76
N ALA A 160 19.91 0.01 -0.44
CA ALA A 160 21.06 0.62 0.22
C ALA A 160 22.19 -0.37 0.54
N SER A 161 22.02 -1.67 0.24
CA SER A 161 22.95 -2.72 0.65
C SER A 161 23.98 -3.06 -0.42
N ASP A 162 25.28 -3.06 -0.03
CA ASP A 162 26.37 -3.62 -0.84
C ASP A 162 26.39 -5.16 -0.85
N ARG A 163 25.52 -5.78 -0.05
CA ARG A 163 25.46 -7.25 0.04
C ARG A 163 24.64 -7.81 -1.10
N ASN A 164 25.21 -8.77 -1.79
CA ASN A 164 24.57 -9.50 -2.86
C ASN A 164 24.76 -11.01 -2.73
N PRO A 165 24.19 -11.66 -1.68
CA PRO A 165 24.23 -13.11 -1.58
C PRO A 165 23.46 -13.75 -2.75
N ASP A 166 23.83 -15.00 -3.08
CA ASP A 166 23.13 -15.79 -4.07
C ASP A 166 21.63 -15.88 -3.76
N ILE A 167 20.83 -16.20 -4.77
CA ILE A 167 19.39 -16.38 -4.63
C ILE A 167 19.10 -17.51 -3.65
N GLN A 168 18.30 -17.21 -2.64
CA GLN A 168 17.92 -18.12 -1.56
C GLN A 168 16.44 -18.50 -1.66
N ALA A 169 16.04 -19.52 -0.89
CA ALA A 169 14.63 -19.91 -0.81
C ALA A 169 13.73 -18.75 -0.35
N ALA A 170 14.24 -17.84 0.50
CA ALA A 170 13.50 -16.66 0.95
C ALA A 170 13.15 -15.72 -0.21
N ASP A 171 14.03 -15.53 -1.19
CA ASP A 171 13.73 -14.74 -2.38
C ASP A 171 12.56 -15.34 -3.15
N ILE A 172 12.64 -16.64 -3.44
CA ILE A 172 11.61 -17.34 -4.22
C ILE A 172 10.27 -17.33 -3.49
N VAL A 173 10.25 -17.64 -2.21
CA VAL A 173 9.04 -17.60 -1.38
C VAL A 173 8.46 -16.18 -1.35
N GLY A 174 9.30 -15.17 -1.14
CA GLY A 174 8.87 -13.78 -1.12
C GLY A 174 8.25 -13.33 -2.46
N TRP A 175 8.86 -13.67 -3.58
CA TRP A 175 8.33 -13.34 -4.91
C TRP A 175 7.02 -14.07 -5.22
N VAL A 176 6.90 -15.34 -4.83
CA VAL A 176 5.64 -16.10 -4.98
C VAL A 176 4.53 -15.47 -4.15
N LEU A 177 4.80 -15.13 -2.88
CA LEU A 177 3.81 -14.46 -2.01
C LEU A 177 3.42 -13.10 -2.59
N TRP A 178 4.39 -12.33 -3.09
CA TRP A 178 4.10 -11.07 -3.74
C TRP A 178 3.18 -11.26 -4.96
N PHE A 179 3.50 -12.22 -5.83
CA PHE A 179 2.72 -12.48 -7.05
C PHE A 179 1.29 -12.90 -6.71
N VAL A 180 1.12 -13.85 -5.79
CA VAL A 180 -0.21 -14.30 -5.33
C VAL A 180 -0.98 -13.14 -4.70
N GLY A 181 -0.32 -12.34 -3.86
CA GLY A 181 -0.93 -11.19 -3.22
C GLY A 181 -1.38 -10.13 -4.21
N ALA A 182 -0.49 -9.73 -5.13
CA ALA A 182 -0.78 -8.71 -6.14
C ALA A 182 -1.89 -9.16 -7.10
N LEU A 183 -1.90 -10.44 -7.50
CA LEU A 183 -2.96 -10.99 -8.34
C LEU A 183 -4.30 -11.01 -7.60
N THR A 184 -4.31 -11.45 -6.34
CA THR A 184 -5.51 -11.47 -5.50
C THR A 184 -6.09 -10.07 -5.35
N GLU A 185 -5.26 -9.08 -5.02
CA GLU A 185 -5.66 -7.68 -4.89
C GLU A 185 -6.25 -7.14 -6.20
N ALA A 186 -5.52 -7.32 -7.32
CA ALA A 186 -5.95 -6.82 -8.62
C ALA A 186 -7.28 -7.44 -9.07
N VAL A 187 -7.44 -8.76 -8.93
CA VAL A 187 -8.68 -9.46 -9.28
C VAL A 187 -9.84 -9.03 -8.39
N ALA A 188 -9.61 -8.92 -7.08
CA ALA A 188 -10.63 -8.47 -6.13
C ALA A 188 -11.12 -7.05 -6.44
N ASP A 189 -10.19 -6.13 -6.74
CA ASP A 189 -10.51 -4.76 -7.10
C ASP A 189 -11.36 -4.69 -8.38
N GLN A 190 -11.00 -5.44 -9.43
CA GLN A 190 -11.76 -5.50 -10.69
C GLN A 190 -13.13 -6.14 -10.49
N GLN A 191 -13.24 -7.23 -9.72
CA GLN A 191 -14.52 -7.85 -9.41
C GLN A 191 -15.46 -6.88 -8.69
N LYS A 192 -14.97 -6.15 -7.69
CA LYS A 192 -15.77 -5.14 -6.98
C LYS A 192 -16.17 -3.97 -7.86
N LEU A 193 -15.27 -3.51 -8.73
CA LEU A 193 -15.56 -2.45 -9.68
C LEU A 193 -16.66 -2.88 -10.66
N ALA A 194 -16.51 -4.05 -11.28
CA ALA A 194 -17.49 -4.61 -12.21
C ALA A 194 -18.86 -4.83 -11.54
N PHE A 195 -18.87 -5.38 -10.31
CA PHE A 195 -20.08 -5.58 -9.53
C PHE A 195 -20.84 -4.26 -9.28
N LYS A 196 -20.12 -3.22 -8.85
CA LYS A 196 -20.73 -1.92 -8.55
C LYS A 196 -21.17 -1.15 -9.77
N ASN A 197 -20.53 -1.35 -10.92
CA ASN A 197 -20.90 -0.70 -12.17
C ASN A 197 -22.14 -1.35 -12.83
N ASN A 198 -22.54 -2.54 -12.38
CA ASN A 198 -23.74 -3.19 -12.89
C ASN A 198 -25.00 -2.64 -12.18
N PRO A 199 -25.94 -1.98 -12.91
CA PRO A 199 -27.15 -1.42 -12.34
C PRO A 199 -28.02 -2.45 -11.57
N ALA A 200 -28.00 -3.73 -11.97
CA ALA A 200 -28.74 -4.81 -11.30
C ALA A 200 -28.24 -5.08 -9.86
N ASN A 201 -27.05 -4.62 -9.54
CA ASN A 201 -26.43 -4.76 -8.20
C ASN A 201 -26.59 -3.52 -7.32
N LYS A 202 -27.35 -2.51 -7.78
CA LYS A 202 -27.58 -1.29 -7.00
C LYS A 202 -28.23 -1.64 -5.66
N GLY A 203 -27.62 -1.16 -4.57
CA GLY A 203 -28.11 -1.44 -3.22
C GLY A 203 -27.64 -2.76 -2.60
N LYS A 204 -26.87 -3.58 -3.32
CA LYS A 204 -26.32 -4.85 -2.82
C LYS A 204 -24.86 -4.71 -2.42
N TRP A 205 -24.42 -5.61 -1.52
CA TRP A 205 -22.99 -5.81 -1.23
C TRP A 205 -22.36 -6.72 -2.28
N CYS A 206 -21.04 -6.66 -2.44
CA CYS A 206 -20.32 -7.53 -3.34
C CYS A 206 -20.01 -8.85 -2.64
N ASP A 207 -20.53 -9.95 -3.17
CA ASP A 207 -20.29 -11.33 -2.75
C ASP A 207 -19.85 -12.23 -3.90
N ALA A 208 -19.51 -11.63 -5.06
CA ALA A 208 -19.09 -12.32 -6.27
C ALA A 208 -17.59 -12.66 -6.28
N GLY A 209 -17.24 -13.81 -6.85
CA GLY A 209 -15.84 -14.23 -7.01
C GLY A 209 -15.11 -14.34 -5.68
N LEU A 210 -13.96 -13.66 -5.53
CA LEU A 210 -13.17 -13.67 -4.31
C LEU A 210 -13.92 -13.10 -3.09
N TRP A 211 -14.87 -12.19 -3.31
CA TRP A 211 -15.72 -11.61 -2.26
C TRP A 211 -16.73 -12.61 -1.65
N GLY A 212 -16.93 -13.76 -2.29
CA GLY A 212 -17.66 -14.88 -1.72
C GLY A 212 -16.85 -15.73 -0.74
N PHE A 213 -15.51 -15.65 -0.77
CA PHE A 213 -14.60 -16.41 0.09
C PHE A 213 -14.06 -15.61 1.27
N THR A 214 -13.95 -14.29 1.11
CA THR A 214 -13.55 -13.35 2.16
C THR A 214 -14.19 -11.98 1.91
N ARG A 215 -14.47 -11.25 2.98
CA ARG A 215 -15.08 -9.92 2.89
C ARG A 215 -14.12 -8.82 2.42
N HIS A 216 -12.80 -9.07 2.53
CA HIS A 216 -11.74 -8.11 2.14
C HIS A 216 -10.58 -8.80 1.39
N PRO A 217 -10.83 -9.42 0.23
CA PRO A 217 -9.80 -10.15 -0.52
C PRO A 217 -8.66 -9.24 -1.02
N ASN A 218 -8.95 -7.98 -1.33
CA ASN A 218 -7.93 -7.02 -1.73
C ASN A 218 -6.97 -6.70 -0.58
N TYR A 219 -7.45 -6.55 0.65
CA TYR A 219 -6.58 -6.35 1.81
C TYR A 219 -5.76 -7.60 2.16
N PHE A 220 -6.33 -8.79 1.98
CA PHE A 220 -5.54 -10.02 2.08
C PHE A 220 -4.38 -10.01 1.08
N GLY A 221 -4.65 -9.64 -0.17
CA GLY A 221 -3.64 -9.54 -1.22
C GLY A 221 -2.55 -8.52 -0.86
N GLU A 222 -2.94 -7.32 -0.42
CA GLU A 222 -2.02 -6.25 -0.04
C GLU A 222 -1.12 -6.65 1.15
N ILE A 223 -1.68 -7.25 2.18
CA ILE A 223 -0.89 -7.77 3.32
C ILE A 223 0.09 -8.82 2.82
N LEU A 224 -0.37 -9.79 2.03
CA LEU A 224 0.44 -10.91 1.55
C LEU A 224 1.63 -10.43 0.71
N LEU A 225 1.42 -9.49 -0.20
CA LEU A 225 2.51 -8.98 -1.05
C LEU A 225 3.57 -8.23 -0.26
N TRP A 226 3.19 -7.43 0.76
CA TRP A 226 4.16 -6.72 1.58
C TRP A 226 4.95 -7.65 2.52
N TRP A 227 4.32 -8.71 3.04
CA TRP A 227 5.07 -9.80 3.69
C TRP A 227 6.01 -10.50 2.71
N GLY A 228 5.60 -10.68 1.45
CA GLY A 228 6.46 -11.21 0.38
C GLY A 228 7.70 -10.34 0.14
N ILE A 229 7.54 -9.02 0.05
CA ILE A 229 8.65 -8.06 -0.08
C ILE A 229 9.62 -8.17 1.10
N PHE A 230 9.10 -8.23 2.33
CA PHE A 230 9.94 -8.38 3.52
C PHE A 230 10.72 -9.69 3.51
N ILE A 231 10.07 -10.82 3.21
CA ILE A 231 10.71 -12.13 3.16
C ILE A 231 11.83 -12.14 2.12
N ALA A 232 11.61 -11.58 0.93
CA ALA A 232 12.63 -11.44 -0.10
C ALA A 232 13.77 -10.48 0.27
N ALA A 233 13.55 -9.57 1.23
CA ALA A 233 14.60 -8.71 1.75
C ALA A 233 15.51 -9.40 2.78
N THR A 234 15.05 -10.45 3.45
CA THR A 234 15.75 -11.08 4.59
C THR A 234 17.18 -11.55 4.29
N PRO A 235 17.56 -12.04 3.07
CA PRO A 235 18.92 -12.48 2.80
C PRO A 235 20.00 -11.41 2.96
N VAL A 236 19.64 -10.14 2.84
CA VAL A 236 20.59 -9.01 2.96
C VAL A 236 20.59 -8.37 4.35
N LEU A 237 19.59 -8.62 5.19
CA LEU A 237 19.42 -7.95 6.48
C LEU A 237 20.49 -8.36 7.50
N LYS A 238 20.99 -7.39 8.28
CA LYS A 238 21.93 -7.59 9.39
C LYS A 238 21.55 -6.74 10.60
N GLY A 239 21.81 -7.28 11.78
CA GLY A 239 21.70 -6.53 13.04
C GLY A 239 20.39 -5.75 13.15
N GLY A 240 20.48 -4.45 13.38
CA GLY A 240 19.32 -3.56 13.51
C GLY A 240 18.44 -3.44 12.26
N GLN A 241 18.92 -3.84 11.07
CA GLN A 241 18.13 -3.78 9.83
C GLN A 241 16.89 -4.70 9.86
N TRP A 242 16.87 -5.72 10.73
CA TRP A 242 15.69 -6.54 10.94
C TRP A 242 14.47 -5.75 11.43
N ALA A 243 14.67 -4.53 11.96
CA ALA A 243 13.58 -3.64 12.34
C ALA A 243 12.65 -3.27 11.18
N VAL A 244 13.06 -3.50 9.92
CA VAL A 244 12.18 -3.28 8.74
C VAL A 244 10.99 -4.21 8.68
N ILE A 245 10.93 -5.26 9.53
CA ILE A 245 9.72 -6.07 9.77
C ILE A 245 8.55 -5.17 10.25
N ALA A 246 8.87 -3.99 10.81
CA ALA A 246 7.85 -3.00 11.13
C ALA A 246 6.99 -2.61 9.91
N GLY A 247 7.51 -2.69 8.68
CA GLY A 247 6.76 -2.40 7.46
C GLY A 247 5.52 -3.28 7.28
N PRO A 248 5.68 -4.60 7.07
CA PRO A 248 4.53 -5.49 6.92
C PRO A 248 3.67 -5.60 8.19
N ILE A 249 4.24 -5.45 9.38
CA ILE A 249 3.45 -5.38 10.62
C ILE A 249 2.57 -4.12 10.62
N PHE A 250 3.13 -2.98 10.23
CA PHE A 250 2.41 -1.71 10.24
C PHE A 250 1.22 -1.73 9.27
N ILE A 251 1.42 -2.16 8.01
CA ILE A 251 0.31 -2.24 7.04
C ILE A 251 -0.75 -3.23 7.52
N THR A 252 -0.35 -4.38 8.07
CA THR A 252 -1.27 -5.36 8.64
C THR A 252 -2.09 -4.73 9.78
N ALA A 253 -1.44 -4.03 10.72
CA ALA A 253 -2.11 -3.38 11.83
C ALA A 253 -3.06 -2.26 11.38
N VAL A 254 -2.64 -1.42 10.42
CA VAL A 254 -3.48 -0.35 9.88
C VAL A 254 -4.73 -0.91 9.22
N LEU A 255 -4.61 -1.95 8.40
CA LEU A 255 -5.75 -2.54 7.71
C LEU A 255 -6.69 -3.30 8.66
N LEU A 256 -6.16 -3.98 9.67
CA LEU A 256 -6.97 -4.76 10.62
C LEU A 256 -7.63 -3.90 11.71
N PHE A 257 -6.98 -2.84 12.19
CA PHE A 257 -7.40 -2.16 13.41
C PHE A 257 -7.79 -0.69 13.26
N LEU A 258 -7.29 0.01 12.22
CA LEU A 258 -7.43 1.47 12.14
C LEU A 258 -8.30 1.94 10.97
N SER A 259 -7.82 1.80 9.73
CA SER A 259 -8.42 2.48 8.58
C SER A 259 -8.97 1.54 7.51
N GLY A 260 -8.72 0.24 7.60
CA GLY A 260 -9.15 -0.75 6.62
C GLY A 260 -10.50 -1.39 6.96
N ILE A 261 -10.42 -2.63 7.43
CA ILE A 261 -11.59 -3.49 7.71
C ILE A 261 -12.59 -2.82 8.66
N PRO A 262 -12.18 -2.20 9.81
CA PRO A 262 -13.17 -1.67 10.75
C PRO A 262 -14.10 -0.64 10.14
N LEU A 263 -13.56 0.28 9.34
CA LEU A 263 -14.35 1.34 8.71
C LEU A 263 -15.29 0.80 7.63
N LEU A 264 -14.82 -0.18 6.85
CA LEU A 264 -15.62 -0.80 5.80
C LEU A 264 -16.73 -1.68 6.38
N GLU A 265 -16.44 -2.48 7.41
CA GLU A 265 -17.45 -3.30 8.11
C GLU A 265 -18.51 -2.41 8.77
N ALA A 266 -18.11 -1.35 9.48
CA ALA A 266 -19.04 -0.42 10.09
C ALA A 266 -19.95 0.29 9.06
N SER A 267 -19.40 0.65 7.90
CA SER A 267 -20.15 1.25 6.81
C SER A 267 -21.12 0.26 6.16
N ALA A 268 -20.69 -0.99 5.97
CA ALA A 268 -21.51 -2.05 5.41
C ALA A 268 -22.64 -2.46 6.38
N ASP A 269 -22.34 -2.59 7.67
CA ASP A 269 -23.33 -2.89 8.71
C ASP A 269 -24.40 -1.80 8.81
N LYS A 270 -24.00 -0.52 8.77
CA LYS A 270 -24.95 0.59 8.73
C LYS A 270 -25.88 0.52 7.52
N ARG A 271 -25.37 0.06 6.38
CA ARG A 271 -26.13 0.06 5.12
C ARG A 271 -26.95 -1.20 4.92
N TYR A 272 -26.45 -2.36 5.31
CA TYR A 272 -27.02 -3.67 4.99
C TYR A 272 -27.37 -4.51 6.22
N GLY A 273 -26.99 -4.11 7.41
CA GLY A 273 -27.15 -4.89 8.67
C GLY A 273 -28.58 -5.30 8.98
N GLY A 274 -29.59 -4.53 8.50
CA GLY A 274 -31.01 -4.88 8.60
C GLY A 274 -31.43 -6.10 7.75
N LEU A 275 -30.62 -6.47 6.73
CA LEU A 275 -30.97 -7.55 5.78
C LEU A 275 -30.49 -8.91 6.32
N ALA A 276 -31.39 -9.87 6.45
CA ALA A 276 -31.07 -11.22 6.92
C ALA A 276 -30.04 -11.92 6.02
N GLU A 277 -30.10 -11.68 4.70
CA GLU A 277 -29.17 -12.24 3.72
C GLU A 277 -27.75 -11.71 3.91
N TYR A 278 -27.59 -10.40 4.22
CA TYR A 278 -26.29 -9.81 4.52
C TYR A 278 -25.70 -10.38 5.81
N ARG A 279 -26.50 -10.51 6.88
CA ARG A 279 -26.06 -11.14 8.14
C ARG A 279 -25.62 -12.59 7.91
N ARG A 280 -26.36 -13.34 7.08
CA ARG A 280 -25.98 -14.71 6.68
C ARG A 280 -24.67 -14.74 5.89
N TYR A 281 -24.46 -13.82 4.94
CA TYR A 281 -23.19 -13.66 4.22
C TYR A 281 -22.06 -13.41 5.23
N LYS A 282 -22.21 -12.44 6.11
CA LYS A 282 -21.18 -12.05 7.10
C LYS A 282 -20.80 -13.20 8.05
N THR A 283 -21.75 -14.01 8.51
CA THR A 283 -21.47 -15.15 9.40
C THR A 283 -20.80 -16.33 8.69
N ARG A 284 -20.87 -16.41 7.35
CA ARG A 284 -20.32 -17.52 6.54
C ARG A 284 -19.09 -17.14 5.74
N THR A 285 -18.67 -15.89 5.79
CA THR A 285 -17.53 -15.37 5.03
C THR A 285 -16.51 -14.75 5.97
N SER A 286 -15.24 -15.16 5.88
CA SER A 286 -14.19 -14.66 6.75
C SER A 286 -13.91 -13.16 6.52
N PRO A 287 -13.41 -12.43 7.51
CA PRO A 287 -13.06 -11.01 7.30
C PRO A 287 -11.86 -10.83 6.38
N LEU A 288 -10.85 -11.69 6.46
CA LEU A 288 -9.59 -11.50 5.74
C LEU A 288 -9.14 -12.75 4.99
N VAL A 289 -8.97 -13.88 5.65
CA VAL A 289 -8.37 -15.09 5.06
C VAL A 289 -9.39 -15.78 4.14
N PRO A 290 -9.08 -15.99 2.84
CA PRO A 290 -10.01 -16.63 1.91
C PRO A 290 -10.29 -18.08 2.30
N LEU A 291 -11.53 -18.39 2.60
CA LEU A 291 -12.00 -19.74 2.93
C LEU A 291 -13.37 -20.00 2.28
N PRO A 292 -13.63 -21.24 1.83
CA PRO A 292 -14.97 -21.61 1.38
C PRO A 292 -16.02 -21.35 2.47
N PRO A 293 -17.17 -20.74 2.13
CA PRO A 293 -18.24 -20.44 3.09
C PRO A 293 -18.76 -21.68 3.85
N SER A 294 -18.70 -22.85 3.24
CA SER A 294 -19.02 -24.14 3.87
C SER A 294 -18.02 -24.52 4.98
N VAL A 295 -16.76 -24.15 4.81
CA VAL A 295 -15.72 -24.39 5.82
C VAL A 295 -15.83 -23.34 6.91
N TYR A 296 -15.73 -22.05 6.56
CA TYR A 296 -15.74 -20.98 7.53
C TYR A 296 -17.02 -20.98 8.39
N GLY A 297 -18.19 -21.19 7.78
CA GLY A 297 -19.47 -21.22 8.50
C GLY A 297 -19.51 -22.23 9.65
N ASN A 298 -18.84 -23.38 9.49
CA ASN A 298 -18.85 -24.48 10.44
C ASN A 298 -17.70 -24.44 11.47
N LEU A 299 -16.78 -23.46 11.39
CA LEU A 299 -15.68 -23.35 12.33
C LEU A 299 -16.15 -22.87 13.71
N PRO A 300 -15.53 -23.38 14.80
CA PRO A 300 -15.78 -22.88 16.13
C PRO A 300 -15.46 -21.39 16.28
N SER A 301 -16.19 -20.69 17.14
CA SER A 301 -16.02 -19.23 17.35
C SER A 301 -14.61 -18.82 17.75
N TRP A 302 -13.89 -19.63 18.50
CA TRP A 302 -12.52 -19.34 18.90
C TRP A 302 -11.55 -19.37 17.69
N VAL A 303 -11.71 -20.32 16.75
CA VAL A 303 -10.94 -20.37 15.50
C VAL A 303 -11.17 -19.12 14.68
N LYS A 304 -12.44 -18.72 14.51
CA LYS A 304 -12.81 -17.49 13.79
C LYS A 304 -12.16 -16.25 14.42
N LYS A 305 -12.21 -16.14 15.75
CA LYS A 305 -11.67 -14.97 16.48
C LYS A 305 -10.14 -14.91 16.47
N PHE A 306 -9.47 -16.00 16.83
CA PHE A 306 -8.02 -15.98 17.07
C PHE A 306 -7.18 -16.31 15.82
N LEU A 307 -7.66 -17.23 14.97
CA LEU A 307 -6.88 -17.64 13.79
C LEU A 307 -7.32 -16.93 12.50
N LEU A 308 -8.60 -16.57 12.40
CA LEU A 308 -9.15 -15.95 11.20
C LEU A 308 -9.51 -14.48 11.39
N LEU A 309 -9.11 -13.89 12.52
CA LEU A 309 -9.19 -12.46 12.79
C LEU A 309 -10.62 -11.88 12.72
N GLU A 310 -11.66 -12.68 13.10
CA GLU A 310 -13.03 -12.19 13.28
C GLU A 310 -13.10 -11.38 14.59
N LEU A 311 -12.60 -10.16 14.53
CA LEU A 311 -12.47 -9.33 15.73
C LEU A 311 -13.82 -8.73 16.15
N PRO A 312 -14.09 -8.58 17.47
CA PRO A 312 -15.33 -7.98 17.96
C PRO A 312 -15.62 -6.59 17.40
N LEU A 313 -14.56 -5.83 17.11
CA LEU A 313 -14.67 -4.47 16.54
C LEU A 313 -15.32 -4.44 15.14
N TYR A 314 -15.39 -5.57 14.43
CA TYR A 314 -16.03 -5.67 13.11
C TYR A 314 -17.55 -5.87 13.20
N ASN A 315 -18.09 -6.15 14.39
CA ASN A 315 -19.50 -6.47 14.62
C ASN A 315 -20.21 -5.46 15.53
N SER A 316 -19.55 -4.36 15.89
CA SER A 316 -20.00 -3.42 16.92
C SER A 316 -21.30 -2.65 16.59
N LYS A 317 -21.81 -2.75 15.36
CA LYS A 317 -23.03 -2.06 14.93
C LYS A 317 -24.14 -2.97 14.43
N LEU A 318 -23.97 -4.27 14.50
CA LEU A 318 -25.05 -5.22 14.37
C LEU A 318 -25.70 -5.31 15.77
N THR A 319 -26.54 -4.35 16.13
CA THR A 319 -27.44 -4.51 17.27
C THR A 319 -28.53 -5.50 16.87
N ASP A 320 -28.79 -6.42 17.76
CA ASP A 320 -29.83 -7.46 17.68
C ASP A 320 -31.23 -6.91 17.36
#